data_f77f5784d814a1ce15e5e14d7aee03e5
#
_entry.id   f77f5784d814a1ce15e5e14d7aee03e5
#
_cell.length_a   1.000
_cell.length_b   1.000
_cell.length_c   1.000
_cell.angle_alpha   90.00
_cell.angle_beta   90.00
_cell.angle_gamma   90.00
#
_symmetry.space_group_name_H-M   'P 1'
#
loop_
_entity.id
_entity.type
_entity.pdbx_description
1 polymer ?
#
loop_
_entity_poly.entity_id
_entity_poly.type
_entity_poly.pdbx_seq_one_letter_code
_entity_poly.pdbx_strand_id
1 'polypeptide(L)'
;MRTVGVEEELLLVDAESGRPRSVAARTLRYAEEAAKPTEYTDDDAQTSDSEAPGGSLEHELQQQQIETDTVPHSDMAALGDGVRAWRDHAITAARRAGARVIAAGTSPLPVGAAIVGKPRYLQMVEHFGLTTTEQLTGACHVHVSIDSDDEGVGVLDRIRGWLPVLLALSANSPFWQGDDTKYASFRSQAMVRWPTAGPTEAFGSAEAYHDLVASMIASGAILDEGMVYFDARLSHHYPTVEIRVADVCPDAADTVLIAALCRGLVDTAAAAWRAEEEPLPISVSMLRLMSWQAGRFGIEGDLIDPRTLKPRAAREVVADIVDHVRAALRENGDEALVEAQVEQVFARGNGAMRQRAVLEKTGQLSDVVADLATATAGLEGWPA
;
A
#
# COMPACT_ATOMS: atom_id res chain seq x y z
N MET A 1 -0.97 -19.10 13.16
CA MET A 1 -0.25 -18.02 12.43
C MET A 1 -1.16 -17.49 11.34
N ARG A 2 -1.38 -16.19 11.26
CA ARG A 2 -2.23 -15.56 10.24
C ARG A 2 -1.51 -15.51 8.90
N THR A 3 -2.28 -15.66 7.83
CA THR A 3 -1.79 -15.41 6.46
C THR A 3 -1.87 -13.93 6.13
N VAL A 4 -0.96 -13.50 5.27
CA VAL A 4 -0.86 -12.12 4.78
C VAL A 4 -0.80 -12.13 3.26
N GLY A 5 -1.64 -11.31 2.62
CA GLY A 5 -1.58 -10.95 1.20
C GLY A 5 -1.25 -9.48 1.05
N VAL A 6 -0.62 -9.14 -0.08
CA VAL A 6 -0.25 -7.76 -0.41
C VAL A 6 -0.75 -7.42 -1.81
N GLU A 7 -1.38 -6.24 -1.92
CA GLU A 7 -1.70 -5.60 -3.19
C GLU A 7 -0.75 -4.40 -3.38
N GLU A 8 -0.16 -4.26 -4.57
CA GLU A 8 0.66 -3.11 -4.91
C GLU A 8 0.14 -2.43 -6.18
N GLU A 9 -0.18 -1.15 -6.05
CA GLU A 9 -0.56 -0.29 -7.18
C GLU A 9 0.69 0.35 -7.79
N LEU A 10 1.00 -0.01 -9.03
CA LEU A 10 2.23 0.37 -9.70
C LEU A 10 1.96 1.31 -10.89
N LEU A 11 2.81 2.32 -11.08
CA LEU A 11 2.70 3.26 -12.18
C LEU A 11 3.45 2.77 -13.42
N LEU A 12 2.82 2.96 -14.58
CA LEU A 12 3.41 2.74 -15.90
C LEU A 12 3.95 4.07 -16.43
N VAL A 13 5.24 4.12 -16.73
CA VAL A 13 5.92 5.32 -17.22
C VAL A 13 6.61 5.06 -18.55
N ASP A 14 6.72 6.10 -19.36
CA ASP A 14 7.47 6.07 -20.62
C ASP A 14 8.96 5.81 -20.35
N ALA A 15 9.55 4.92 -21.14
CA ALA A 15 10.91 4.44 -20.90
C ALA A 15 12.00 5.53 -21.10
N GLU A 16 11.72 6.56 -21.90
CA GLU A 16 12.67 7.64 -22.22
C GLU A 16 12.40 8.88 -21.39
N SER A 17 11.15 9.35 -21.37
CA SER A 17 10.78 10.60 -20.72
C SER A 17 10.42 10.47 -19.23
N GLY A 18 10.17 9.27 -18.74
CA GLY A 18 9.67 9.00 -17.39
C GLY A 18 8.22 9.45 -17.12
N ARG A 19 7.53 10.03 -18.11
CA ARG A 19 6.14 10.50 -17.93
C ARG A 19 5.17 9.32 -17.80
N PRO A 20 4.12 9.41 -16.96
CA PRO A 20 3.09 8.38 -16.89
C PRO A 20 2.48 8.07 -18.26
N ARG A 21 2.31 6.78 -18.56
CA ARG A 21 1.91 6.27 -19.87
C ARG A 21 0.67 5.40 -19.80
N SER A 22 -0.34 5.72 -20.60
CA SER A 22 -1.64 5.01 -20.65
C SER A 22 -1.53 3.72 -21.46
N VAL A 23 -0.95 2.66 -20.89
CA VAL A 23 -0.72 1.37 -21.55
C VAL A 23 -1.13 0.15 -20.71
N ALA A 24 -1.89 0.34 -19.64
CA ALA A 24 -2.31 -0.76 -18.76
C ALA A 24 -2.96 -1.90 -19.54
N ALA A 25 -3.96 -1.63 -20.38
CA ALA A 25 -4.63 -2.67 -21.18
C ALA A 25 -3.67 -3.47 -22.08
N ARG A 26 -2.62 -2.82 -22.61
CA ARG A 26 -1.59 -3.51 -23.42
C ARG A 26 -0.66 -4.34 -22.56
N THR A 27 -0.28 -3.79 -21.40
CA THR A 27 0.57 -4.48 -20.42
C THR A 27 -0.09 -5.75 -19.92
N LEU A 28 -1.36 -5.68 -19.51
CA LEU A 28 -2.13 -6.85 -19.04
C LEU A 28 -2.26 -7.92 -20.12
N ARG A 29 -2.56 -7.55 -21.37
CA ARG A 29 -2.58 -8.50 -22.46
C ARG A 29 -1.25 -9.23 -22.65
N TYR A 30 -0.11 -8.54 -22.53
CA TYR A 30 1.20 -9.16 -22.63
C TYR A 30 1.53 -10.05 -21.42
N ALA A 31 1.03 -9.72 -20.24
CA ALA A 31 1.15 -10.57 -19.06
C ALA A 31 0.35 -11.87 -19.24
N GLU A 32 -0.90 -11.80 -19.73
CA GLU A 32 -1.73 -12.97 -20.02
C GLU A 32 -1.13 -13.87 -21.12
N GLU A 33 -0.53 -13.27 -22.16
CA GLU A 33 0.17 -14.02 -23.21
C GLU A 33 1.37 -14.80 -22.67
N ALA A 34 2.11 -14.22 -21.71
CA ALA A 34 3.27 -14.87 -21.11
C ALA A 34 2.89 -16.01 -20.14
N ALA A 35 1.70 -15.96 -19.55
CA ALA A 35 1.17 -16.99 -18.65
C ALA A 35 0.58 -18.21 -19.40
N LYS A 36 0.34 -18.11 -20.72
CA LYS A 36 -0.15 -19.24 -21.51
C LYS A 36 0.99 -20.22 -21.80
N PRO A 37 0.81 -21.55 -21.55
CA PRO A 37 1.79 -22.55 -21.95
C PRO A 37 1.98 -22.44 -23.48
N THR A 38 3.22 -22.39 -23.93
CA THR A 38 3.57 -22.56 -25.35
C THR A 38 3.17 -23.97 -25.75
N GLU A 39 2.07 -24.11 -26.53
CA GLU A 39 1.80 -25.37 -27.22
C GLU A 39 2.92 -25.64 -28.23
N TYR A 40 3.94 -26.35 -27.78
CA TYR A 40 4.85 -27.09 -28.68
C TYR A 40 4.92 -28.52 -28.18
N THR A 41 4.29 -29.39 -28.97
CA THR A 41 4.42 -30.83 -28.94
C THR A 41 5.88 -31.22 -29.20
N ASP A 42 6.50 -31.95 -28.28
CA ASP A 42 7.19 -33.19 -28.59
C ASP A 42 7.46 -33.99 -27.30
N ASP A 43 7.31 -35.32 -27.43
CA ASP A 43 7.44 -36.30 -26.37
C ASP A 43 8.77 -36.18 -25.59
N ASP A 44 8.68 -36.41 -24.28
CA ASP A 44 9.73 -36.40 -23.25
C ASP A 44 9.87 -35.07 -22.49
N ALA A 45 8.90 -34.72 -21.67
CA ALA A 45 9.14 -33.77 -20.58
C ALA A 45 8.33 -34.14 -19.33
N GLN A 46 9.06 -34.44 -18.31
CA GLN A 46 8.58 -34.30 -16.93
C GLN A 46 7.95 -32.93 -16.78
N THR A 47 6.66 -32.91 -16.44
CA THR A 47 5.89 -31.72 -16.15
C THR A 47 6.56 -30.90 -15.05
N SER A 48 7.18 -29.80 -15.43
CA SER A 48 7.39 -28.69 -14.54
C SER A 48 6.07 -27.91 -14.55
N ASP A 49 5.27 -28.06 -13.49
CA ASP A 49 4.15 -27.19 -13.20
C ASP A 49 4.69 -25.77 -13.01
N SER A 50 4.79 -25.00 -14.07
CA SER A 50 4.88 -23.56 -13.97
C SER A 50 3.45 -23.03 -13.81
N GLU A 51 2.84 -23.33 -12.65
CA GLU A 51 1.68 -22.56 -12.19
C GLU A 51 2.13 -21.11 -12.11
N ALA A 52 1.39 -20.21 -12.81
CA ALA A 52 1.52 -18.78 -12.59
C ALA A 52 1.44 -18.54 -11.07
N PRO A 53 2.31 -17.68 -10.48
CA PRO A 53 2.22 -17.39 -9.05
C PRO A 53 0.77 -16.98 -8.78
N GLY A 54 0.09 -17.73 -7.89
CA GLY A 54 -1.30 -17.43 -7.56
C GLY A 54 -1.42 -16.00 -7.09
N GLY A 55 -2.42 -15.29 -7.56
CA GLY A 55 -2.54 -13.85 -7.45
C GLY A 55 -2.97 -13.29 -8.81
N SER A 56 -3.07 -11.97 -8.93
CA SER A 56 -3.50 -11.34 -10.17
C SER A 56 -2.66 -10.12 -10.56
N LEU A 57 -2.76 -9.77 -11.84
CA LEU A 57 -2.34 -8.48 -12.38
C LEU A 57 -3.56 -7.85 -13.04
N GLU A 58 -4.03 -6.72 -12.50
CA GLU A 58 -5.31 -6.15 -12.87
C GLU A 58 -5.25 -4.69 -13.30
N HIS A 59 -6.41 -4.22 -13.83
CA HIS A 59 -6.63 -2.82 -14.14
C HIS A 59 -7.03 -2.06 -12.88
N GLU A 60 -6.34 -0.96 -12.63
CA GLU A 60 -6.77 0.10 -11.75
C GLU A 60 -7.66 1.15 -12.46
N LEU A 61 -8.08 2.20 -11.71
CA LEU A 61 -8.91 3.30 -12.18
C LEU A 61 -8.32 4.00 -13.41
N GLN A 62 -7.01 4.18 -13.44
CA GLN A 62 -6.29 4.90 -14.48
C GLN A 62 -5.53 3.95 -15.40
N GLN A 63 -5.47 4.28 -16.71
CA GLN A 63 -4.69 3.50 -17.68
C GLN A 63 -3.18 3.60 -17.51
N GLN A 64 -2.71 4.46 -16.61
CA GLN A 64 -1.30 4.60 -16.21
C GLN A 64 -0.93 3.71 -15.02
N GLN A 65 -1.85 2.91 -14.51
CA GLN A 65 -1.65 2.03 -13.36
C GLN A 65 -1.99 0.59 -13.68
N ILE A 66 -1.35 -0.30 -12.93
CA ILE A 66 -1.66 -1.73 -12.82
C ILE A 66 -1.59 -2.10 -11.35
N GLU A 67 -2.35 -3.08 -10.93
CA GLU A 67 -2.37 -3.62 -9.59
C GLU A 67 -1.89 -5.07 -9.60
N THR A 68 -1.06 -5.43 -8.62
CA THR A 68 -0.56 -6.79 -8.42
C THR A 68 -0.99 -7.32 -7.07
N ASP A 69 -1.48 -8.56 -7.02
CA ASP A 69 -1.89 -9.24 -5.80
C ASP A 69 -1.05 -10.48 -5.57
N THR A 70 -0.56 -10.67 -4.34
CA THR A 70 0.08 -11.93 -3.95
C THR A 70 -0.95 -12.94 -3.45
N VAL A 71 -0.65 -14.22 -3.55
CA VAL A 71 -1.36 -15.22 -2.72
C VAL A 71 -1.09 -14.96 -1.23
N PRO A 72 -1.98 -15.39 -0.33
CA PRO A 72 -1.74 -15.30 1.11
C PRO A 72 -0.58 -16.19 1.56
N HIS A 73 0.40 -15.62 2.27
CA HIS A 73 1.52 -16.32 2.86
C HIS A 73 1.53 -16.22 4.39
N SER A 74 1.98 -17.27 5.07
CA SER A 74 2.27 -17.23 6.51
C SER A 74 3.74 -16.92 6.79
N ASP A 75 4.63 -17.10 5.81
CA ASP A 75 6.06 -16.81 5.87
C ASP A 75 6.38 -15.49 5.16
N MET A 76 7.08 -14.57 5.84
CA MET A 76 7.39 -13.24 5.28
C MET A 76 8.46 -13.29 4.18
N ALA A 77 9.36 -14.29 4.19
CA ALA A 77 10.32 -14.45 3.10
C ALA A 77 9.61 -14.90 1.82
N ALA A 78 8.68 -15.86 1.94
CA ALA A 78 7.84 -16.30 0.82
C ALA A 78 6.94 -15.17 0.29
N LEU A 79 6.38 -14.33 1.17
CA LEU A 79 5.65 -13.13 0.76
C LEU A 79 6.55 -12.18 -0.05
N GLY A 80 7.76 -11.93 0.44
CA GLY A 80 8.75 -11.10 -0.26
C GLY A 80 9.15 -11.65 -1.63
N ASP A 81 9.27 -12.98 -1.77
CA ASP A 81 9.51 -13.63 -3.06
C ASP A 81 8.30 -13.43 -3.99
N GLY A 82 7.07 -13.55 -3.47
CA GLY A 82 5.84 -13.29 -4.21
C GLY A 82 5.75 -11.84 -4.73
N VAL A 83 6.03 -10.85 -3.88
CA VAL A 83 6.07 -9.43 -4.27
C VAL A 83 7.09 -9.21 -5.40
N ARG A 84 8.31 -9.73 -5.26
CA ARG A 84 9.35 -9.62 -6.30
C ARG A 84 8.93 -10.30 -7.60
N ALA A 85 8.37 -11.49 -7.53
CA ALA A 85 7.91 -12.22 -8.72
C ALA A 85 6.83 -11.45 -9.49
N TRP A 86 5.88 -10.85 -8.79
CA TRP A 86 4.84 -10.03 -9.41
C TRP A 86 5.39 -8.73 -10.00
N ARG A 87 6.32 -8.06 -9.33
CA ARG A 87 7.02 -6.90 -9.89
C ARG A 87 7.78 -7.27 -11.17
N ASP A 88 8.51 -8.38 -11.18
CA ASP A 88 9.24 -8.88 -12.36
C ASP A 88 8.30 -9.22 -13.52
N HIS A 89 7.15 -9.84 -13.21
CA HIS A 89 6.12 -10.14 -14.20
C HIS A 89 5.54 -8.85 -14.81
N ALA A 90 5.16 -7.88 -13.98
CA ALA A 90 4.67 -6.57 -14.40
C ALA A 90 5.71 -5.80 -15.24
N ILE A 91 6.98 -5.78 -14.82
CA ILE A 91 8.09 -5.14 -15.54
C ILE A 91 8.30 -5.77 -16.91
N THR A 92 8.26 -7.11 -17.00
CA THR A 92 8.45 -7.83 -18.26
C THR A 92 7.31 -7.51 -19.24
N ALA A 93 6.07 -7.52 -18.78
CA ALA A 93 4.90 -7.17 -19.59
C ALA A 93 4.91 -5.69 -20.03
N ALA A 94 5.21 -4.77 -19.10
CA ALA A 94 5.29 -3.34 -19.38
C ALA A 94 6.40 -3.01 -20.39
N ARG A 95 7.54 -3.68 -20.32
CA ARG A 95 8.64 -3.52 -21.29
C ARG A 95 8.19 -3.86 -22.72
N ARG A 96 7.40 -4.92 -22.90
CA ARG A 96 6.78 -5.26 -24.20
C ARG A 96 5.77 -4.19 -24.67
N ALA A 97 5.13 -3.49 -23.73
CA ALA A 97 4.25 -2.36 -24.03
C ALA A 97 5.01 -1.02 -24.28
N GLY A 98 6.34 -1.01 -24.17
CA GLY A 98 7.19 0.17 -24.30
C GLY A 98 7.13 1.09 -23.09
N ALA A 99 6.93 0.53 -21.91
CA ALA A 99 6.89 1.25 -20.64
C ALA A 99 7.85 0.65 -19.61
N ARG A 100 8.11 1.40 -18.53
CA ARG A 100 8.71 0.91 -17.28
C ARG A 100 7.65 0.91 -16.19
N VAL A 101 7.89 0.13 -15.15
CA VAL A 101 7.07 0.09 -13.93
C VAL A 101 7.82 0.82 -12.82
N ILE A 102 7.12 1.64 -12.06
CA ILE A 102 7.64 2.26 -10.84
C ILE A 102 6.67 2.09 -9.67
N ALA A 103 7.21 1.78 -8.50
CA ALA A 103 6.52 1.85 -7.22
C ALA A 103 6.66 3.27 -6.66
N ALA A 104 5.63 4.09 -6.82
CA ALA A 104 5.58 5.46 -6.34
C ALA A 104 4.16 5.80 -5.89
N GLY A 105 4.01 6.39 -4.71
CA GLY A 105 2.69 6.74 -4.18
C GLY A 105 2.00 7.85 -4.99
N THR A 106 2.76 8.69 -5.70
CA THR A 106 2.27 9.68 -6.68
C THR A 106 3.29 9.85 -7.81
N SER A 107 2.84 10.31 -8.98
CA SER A 107 3.77 10.58 -10.08
C SER A 107 4.65 11.80 -9.78
N PRO A 108 6.00 11.66 -9.86
CA PRO A 108 6.89 12.83 -9.77
C PRO A 108 6.70 13.82 -10.92
N LEU A 109 6.34 13.34 -12.11
CA LEU A 109 6.14 14.17 -13.30
C LEU A 109 4.66 14.47 -13.55
N PRO A 110 4.35 15.63 -14.20
CA PRO A 110 2.99 15.97 -14.54
C PRO A 110 2.29 14.90 -15.38
N VAL A 111 1.03 14.64 -15.06
CA VAL A 111 0.20 13.63 -15.72
C VAL A 111 -1.19 14.17 -16.01
N GLY A 112 -1.72 13.83 -17.18
CA GLY A 112 -3.14 13.93 -17.49
C GLY A 112 -3.82 12.57 -17.28
N ALA A 113 -4.93 12.55 -16.56
CA ALA A 113 -5.67 11.33 -16.30
C ALA A 113 -6.18 10.65 -17.57
N ALA A 114 -6.15 9.33 -17.59
CA ALA A 114 -6.75 8.52 -18.63
C ALA A 114 -7.53 7.38 -17.97
N ILE A 115 -8.81 7.62 -17.72
CA ILE A 115 -9.70 6.67 -17.04
C ILE A 115 -9.87 5.40 -17.87
N VAL A 116 -9.84 4.26 -17.21
CA VAL A 116 -10.20 2.96 -17.82
C VAL A 116 -11.71 2.96 -18.11
N GLY A 117 -12.10 2.57 -19.33
CA GLY A 117 -13.48 2.65 -19.82
C GLY A 117 -14.46 1.63 -19.21
N LYS A 118 -14.26 1.18 -17.97
CA LYS A 118 -15.22 0.33 -17.24
C LYS A 118 -16.45 1.18 -16.85
N PRO A 119 -17.69 0.65 -16.98
CA PRO A 119 -18.90 1.41 -16.64
C PRO A 119 -18.89 2.03 -15.25
N ARG A 120 -18.40 1.30 -14.23
CA ARG A 120 -18.25 1.78 -12.86
C ARG A 120 -17.33 3.01 -12.77
N TYR A 121 -16.22 2.99 -13.46
CA TYR A 121 -15.25 4.11 -13.43
C TYR A 121 -15.79 5.36 -14.13
N LEU A 122 -16.58 5.19 -15.19
CA LEU A 122 -17.28 6.30 -15.85
C LEU A 122 -18.35 6.92 -14.93
N GLN A 123 -19.08 6.11 -14.15
CA GLN A 123 -20.00 6.58 -13.13
C GLN A 123 -19.25 7.35 -12.02
N MET A 124 -18.08 6.89 -11.60
CA MET A 124 -17.24 7.63 -10.64
C MET A 124 -16.82 8.99 -11.19
N VAL A 125 -16.46 9.10 -12.48
CA VAL A 125 -16.13 10.39 -13.11
C VAL A 125 -17.33 11.33 -13.08
N GLU A 126 -18.51 10.84 -13.42
CA GLU A 126 -19.73 11.64 -13.41
C GLU A 126 -20.10 12.12 -11.99
N HIS A 127 -19.96 11.24 -11.00
CA HIS A 127 -20.39 11.51 -9.63
C HIS A 127 -19.39 12.36 -8.84
N PHE A 128 -18.08 12.09 -8.99
CA PHE A 128 -17.01 12.73 -8.19
C PHE A 128 -16.15 13.74 -8.97
N GLY A 129 -16.36 13.85 -10.27
CA GLY A 129 -15.72 14.86 -11.12
C GLY A 129 -14.18 14.86 -11.01
N LEU A 130 -13.63 16.00 -10.61
CA LEU A 130 -12.17 16.23 -10.54
C LEU A 130 -11.47 15.27 -9.57
N THR A 131 -12.11 14.87 -8.49
CA THR A 131 -11.56 13.88 -7.55
C THR A 131 -11.18 12.60 -8.26
N THR A 132 -12.06 12.06 -9.12
CA THR A 132 -11.76 10.85 -9.91
C THR A 132 -10.70 11.10 -10.98
N THR A 133 -10.82 12.21 -11.72
CA THR A 133 -9.93 12.46 -12.86
C THR A 133 -8.50 12.84 -12.46
N GLU A 134 -8.29 13.36 -11.27
CA GLU A 134 -6.95 13.63 -10.73
C GLU A 134 -6.39 12.51 -9.86
N GLN A 135 -7.16 11.44 -9.59
CA GLN A 135 -6.70 10.35 -8.76
C GLN A 135 -5.73 9.46 -9.55
N LEU A 136 -4.45 9.60 -9.26
CA LEU A 136 -3.37 8.73 -9.74
C LEU A 136 -2.39 8.53 -8.59
N THR A 137 -2.69 7.56 -7.74
CA THR A 137 -1.93 7.27 -6.52
C THR A 137 -1.60 5.78 -6.47
N GLY A 138 -0.44 5.45 -5.93
CA GLY A 138 0.00 4.07 -5.74
C GLY A 138 0.05 3.69 -4.26
N ALA A 139 -0.74 2.70 -3.89
CA ALA A 139 -0.85 2.16 -2.54
C ALA A 139 -0.13 0.82 -2.40
N CYS A 140 0.12 0.45 -1.15
CA CYS A 140 0.36 -0.90 -0.70
C CYS A 140 -0.74 -1.26 0.29
N HIS A 141 -1.64 -2.17 -0.10
CA HIS A 141 -2.66 -2.70 0.80
C HIS A 141 -2.18 -4.01 1.39
N VAL A 142 -2.43 -4.20 2.68
CA VAL A 142 -2.03 -5.41 3.39
C VAL A 142 -3.28 -6.08 3.97
N HIS A 143 -3.56 -7.28 3.49
CA HIS A 143 -4.63 -8.15 3.97
C HIS A 143 -4.10 -9.12 5.01
N VAL A 144 -4.67 -9.12 6.20
CA VAL A 144 -4.32 -10.08 7.26
C VAL A 144 -5.56 -10.88 7.63
N SER A 145 -5.47 -12.21 7.60
CA SER A 145 -6.60 -13.09 7.86
C SER A 145 -7.16 -12.92 9.28
N ILE A 146 -8.49 -13.03 9.39
CA ILE A 146 -9.26 -12.98 10.64
C ILE A 146 -10.18 -14.20 10.74
N ASP A 147 -10.61 -14.54 11.96
CA ASP A 147 -11.48 -15.69 12.21
C ASP A 147 -12.97 -15.34 12.08
N SER A 148 -13.34 -14.06 12.24
CA SER A 148 -14.70 -13.55 12.11
C SER A 148 -14.72 -12.02 11.93
N ASP A 149 -15.86 -11.47 11.48
CA ASP A 149 -16.06 -10.01 11.39
C ASP A 149 -16.03 -9.35 12.77
N ASP A 150 -16.50 -10.02 13.83
CA ASP A 150 -16.40 -9.50 15.21
C ASP A 150 -14.96 -9.36 15.66
N GLU A 151 -14.10 -10.35 15.37
CA GLU A 151 -12.67 -10.23 15.60
C GLU A 151 -12.08 -9.10 14.75
N GLY A 152 -12.44 -9.04 13.47
CA GLY A 152 -11.96 -8.02 12.55
C GLY A 152 -12.28 -6.61 13.02
N VAL A 153 -13.52 -6.35 13.47
CA VAL A 153 -13.92 -5.05 14.03
C VAL A 153 -13.21 -4.78 15.35
N GLY A 154 -13.08 -5.80 16.22
CA GLY A 154 -12.28 -5.71 17.43
C GLY A 154 -10.82 -5.31 17.16
N VAL A 155 -10.24 -5.80 16.06
CA VAL A 155 -8.91 -5.42 15.57
C VAL A 155 -8.92 -4.00 15.05
N LEU A 156 -9.85 -3.65 14.15
CA LEU A 156 -9.95 -2.30 13.58
C LEU A 156 -9.98 -1.23 14.67
N ASP A 157 -10.79 -1.42 15.71
CA ASP A 157 -10.93 -0.48 16.82
C ASP A 157 -9.62 -0.24 17.59
N ARG A 158 -8.73 -1.23 17.62
CA ARG A 158 -7.49 -1.20 18.41
C ARG A 158 -6.26 -0.73 17.64
N ILE A 159 -6.22 -0.96 16.31
CA ILE A 159 -5.05 -0.57 15.51
C ILE A 159 -5.02 0.89 15.07
N ARG A 160 -6.16 1.61 15.12
CA ARG A 160 -6.35 2.97 14.58
C ARG A 160 -5.22 3.94 14.93
N GLY A 161 -4.76 3.94 16.17
CA GLY A 161 -3.69 4.84 16.65
C GLY A 161 -2.32 4.54 16.07
N TRP A 162 -2.08 3.33 15.58
CA TRP A 162 -0.79 2.89 15.05
C TRP A 162 -0.68 3.04 13.52
N LEU A 163 -1.80 3.17 12.81
CA LEU A 163 -1.82 3.31 11.35
C LEU A 163 -0.98 4.50 10.84
N PRO A 164 -0.96 5.68 11.50
CA PRO A 164 -0.09 6.78 11.08
C PRO A 164 1.41 6.45 11.12
N VAL A 165 1.84 5.50 11.96
CA VAL A 165 3.25 5.07 12.01
C VAL A 165 3.62 4.28 10.76
N LEU A 166 2.71 3.41 10.27
CA LEU A 166 2.88 2.69 9.00
C LEU A 166 2.93 3.65 7.81
N LEU A 167 2.06 4.68 7.80
CA LEU A 167 2.08 5.74 6.80
C LEU A 167 3.44 6.46 6.76
N ALA A 168 4.01 6.81 7.93
CA ALA A 168 5.30 7.50 7.99
C ALA A 168 6.45 6.63 7.49
N LEU A 169 6.46 5.33 7.81
CA LEU A 169 7.49 4.38 7.36
C LEU A 169 7.45 4.18 5.84
N SER A 170 6.25 3.99 5.28
CA SER A 170 6.03 3.71 3.86
C SER A 170 6.05 4.94 2.95
N ALA A 171 6.11 6.16 3.49
CA ALA A 171 5.96 7.40 2.73
C ALA A 171 6.89 7.45 1.50
N ASN A 172 6.26 7.58 0.31
CA ASN A 172 6.93 7.51 -0.99
C ASN A 172 6.22 8.36 -2.06
N SER A 173 5.68 9.54 -1.67
CA SER A 173 4.96 10.42 -2.59
C SER A 173 5.24 11.90 -2.33
N PRO A 174 6.52 12.36 -2.42
CA PRO A 174 6.88 13.74 -2.11
C PRO A 174 6.53 14.73 -3.22
N PHE A 175 6.29 14.25 -4.44
CA PHE A 175 6.04 15.09 -5.62
C PHE A 175 4.62 14.94 -6.15
N TRP A 176 4.06 16.02 -6.66
CA TRP A 176 2.76 16.05 -7.31
C TRP A 176 2.78 17.03 -8.48
N GLN A 177 2.44 16.55 -9.69
CA GLN A 177 2.37 17.38 -10.91
C GLN A 177 3.68 18.17 -11.21
N GLY A 178 4.83 17.63 -10.83
CA GLY A 178 6.14 18.24 -11.07
C GLY A 178 6.66 19.12 -9.93
N ASP A 179 5.88 19.33 -8.88
CA ASP A 179 6.23 20.16 -7.73
C ASP A 179 6.57 19.32 -6.49
N ASP A 180 7.54 19.79 -5.69
CA ASP A 180 7.77 19.25 -4.34
C ASP A 180 6.68 19.76 -3.40
N THR A 181 5.81 18.87 -2.97
CA THR A 181 4.65 19.15 -2.10
C THR A 181 5.02 19.51 -0.68
N LYS A 182 6.27 19.26 -0.27
CA LYS A 182 6.75 19.31 1.12
C LYS A 182 6.12 18.26 2.05
N TYR A 183 5.37 17.32 1.51
CA TYR A 183 4.89 16.13 2.24
C TYR A 183 5.80 14.94 1.95
N ALA A 184 5.95 14.04 2.90
CA ALA A 184 6.59 12.75 2.68
C ALA A 184 5.61 11.79 1.94
N SER A 185 4.33 11.82 2.33
CA SER A 185 3.24 11.16 1.62
C SER A 185 2.17 12.17 1.21
N PHE A 186 2.24 12.66 -0.04
CA PHE A 186 1.16 13.49 -0.61
C PHE A 186 -0.02 12.63 -1.05
N ARG A 187 0.18 11.34 -1.31
CA ARG A 187 -0.90 10.37 -1.53
C ARG A 187 -1.92 10.44 -0.41
N SER A 188 -1.50 10.51 0.85
CA SER A 188 -2.39 10.63 2.00
C SER A 188 -3.30 11.86 1.90
N GLN A 189 -2.80 12.98 1.33
CA GLN A 189 -3.58 14.19 1.11
C GLN A 189 -4.49 14.10 -0.13
N ALA A 190 -4.05 13.39 -1.17
CA ALA A 190 -4.88 13.14 -2.34
C ALA A 190 -6.08 12.25 -2.00
N MET A 191 -5.89 11.25 -1.14
CA MET A 191 -6.93 10.30 -0.72
C MET A 191 -8.04 10.96 0.11
N VAL A 192 -7.74 11.94 0.97
CA VAL A 192 -8.78 12.57 1.82
C VAL A 192 -9.82 13.38 1.05
N ARG A 193 -9.68 13.53 -0.27
CA ARG A 193 -10.72 14.10 -1.15
C ARG A 193 -11.92 13.16 -1.37
N TRP A 194 -11.73 11.85 -1.14
CA TRP A 194 -12.80 10.88 -1.21
C TRP A 194 -13.69 10.94 0.05
N PRO A 195 -15.01 10.84 -0.09
CA PRO A 195 -15.94 11.07 1.05
C PRO A 195 -15.72 10.17 2.25
N THR A 196 -15.29 8.94 2.02
CA THR A 196 -15.11 7.91 3.06
C THR A 196 -13.68 7.75 3.51
N ALA A 197 -12.71 8.48 2.90
CA ALA A 197 -11.30 8.28 3.20
C ALA A 197 -10.89 8.79 4.58
N GLY A 198 -10.02 8.04 5.21
CA GLY A 198 -9.39 8.40 6.46
C GLY A 198 -9.76 7.53 7.65
N PRO A 199 -9.38 7.98 8.87
CA PRO A 199 -9.62 7.24 10.09
C PRO A 199 -11.10 7.27 10.50
N THR A 200 -11.52 6.24 11.24
CA THR A 200 -12.88 6.04 11.74
C THR A 200 -12.96 6.21 13.25
N GLU A 201 -14.17 6.42 13.81
CA GLU A 201 -14.43 6.14 15.22
C GLU A 201 -14.34 4.64 15.48
N ALA A 202 -14.30 4.22 16.75
CA ALA A 202 -14.43 2.81 17.08
C ALA A 202 -15.83 2.34 16.74
N PHE A 203 -15.95 1.19 16.09
CA PHE A 203 -17.23 0.63 15.66
C PHE A 203 -17.95 -0.10 16.81
N GLY A 204 -17.19 -0.76 17.69
CA GLY A 204 -17.68 -1.51 18.84
C GLY A 204 -18.23 -2.91 18.51
N SER A 205 -18.85 -3.11 17.35
CA SER A 205 -19.37 -4.41 16.91
C SER A 205 -19.39 -4.56 15.39
N ALA A 206 -19.39 -5.79 14.88
CA ALA A 206 -19.54 -6.06 13.44
C ALA A 206 -20.89 -5.56 12.92
N GLU A 207 -21.97 -5.69 13.70
CA GLU A 207 -23.29 -5.14 13.34
C GLU A 207 -23.21 -3.63 13.08
N ALA A 208 -22.62 -2.87 14.01
CA ALA A 208 -22.47 -1.42 13.85
C ALA A 208 -21.60 -1.03 12.65
N TYR A 209 -20.55 -1.81 12.35
CA TYR A 209 -19.74 -1.62 11.15
C TYR A 209 -20.57 -1.80 9.87
N HIS A 210 -21.29 -2.91 9.75
CA HIS A 210 -22.11 -3.22 8.57
C HIS A 210 -23.27 -2.22 8.43
N ASP A 211 -23.92 -1.81 9.51
CA ASP A 211 -24.97 -0.78 9.51
C ASP A 211 -24.45 0.57 9.02
N LEU A 212 -23.22 0.95 9.43
CA LEU A 212 -22.59 2.18 8.95
C LEU A 212 -22.31 2.10 7.45
N VAL A 213 -21.71 1.01 6.96
CA VAL A 213 -21.42 0.81 5.54
C VAL A 213 -22.70 0.81 4.71
N ALA A 214 -23.73 0.08 5.15
CA ALA A 214 -25.04 0.08 4.50
C ALA A 214 -25.66 1.49 4.45
N SER A 215 -25.54 2.27 5.54
CA SER A 215 -26.04 3.64 5.61
C SER A 215 -25.28 4.57 4.65
N MET A 216 -23.95 4.40 4.52
CA MET A 216 -23.13 5.16 3.56
C MET A 216 -23.58 4.91 2.11
N ILE A 217 -23.81 3.65 1.74
CA ILE A 217 -24.31 3.28 0.41
C ILE A 217 -25.74 3.83 0.20
N ALA A 218 -26.62 3.63 1.18
CA ALA A 218 -28.00 4.11 1.11
C ALA A 218 -28.12 5.64 1.02
N SER A 219 -27.12 6.39 1.49
CA SER A 219 -27.06 7.84 1.35
C SER A 219 -26.90 8.30 -0.10
N GLY A 220 -26.46 7.43 -1.01
CA GLY A 220 -26.12 7.75 -2.40
C GLY A 220 -24.84 8.57 -2.56
N ALA A 221 -24.10 8.82 -1.48
CA ALA A 221 -22.81 9.54 -1.54
C ALA A 221 -21.68 8.68 -2.09
N ILE A 222 -21.79 7.36 -2.00
CA ILE A 222 -20.88 6.37 -2.62
C ILE A 222 -21.69 5.38 -3.45
N LEU A 223 -21.04 4.80 -4.48
CA LEU A 223 -21.74 3.93 -5.43
C LEU A 223 -21.90 2.50 -4.90
N ASP A 224 -20.91 2.02 -4.19
CA ASP A 224 -20.81 0.65 -3.70
C ASP A 224 -19.82 0.53 -2.55
N GLU A 225 -19.73 -0.67 -1.96
CA GLU A 225 -18.85 -1.01 -0.84
C GLU A 225 -17.35 -0.88 -1.18
N GLY A 226 -16.96 -1.04 -2.45
CA GLY A 226 -15.60 -0.79 -2.92
C GLY A 226 -15.13 0.65 -2.73
N MET A 227 -16.07 1.59 -2.45
CA MET A 227 -15.76 3.00 -2.16
C MET A 227 -15.66 3.31 -0.65
N VAL A 228 -15.58 2.31 0.20
CA VAL A 228 -15.27 2.47 1.63
C VAL A 228 -13.75 2.58 1.77
N TYR A 229 -13.23 3.81 1.69
CA TYR A 229 -11.79 4.12 1.69
C TYR A 229 -11.23 4.40 3.09
N PHE A 230 -11.73 3.74 4.13
CA PHE A 230 -11.18 3.84 5.48
C PHE A 230 -9.68 3.49 5.49
N ASP A 231 -8.93 4.04 6.45
CA ASP A 231 -7.50 3.74 6.64
C ASP A 231 -7.24 2.23 6.86
N ALA A 232 -8.21 1.53 7.44
CA ALA A 232 -8.31 0.08 7.50
C ALA A 232 -9.79 -0.33 7.52
N ARG A 233 -10.13 -1.48 6.91
CA ARG A 233 -11.51 -1.97 6.79
C ARG A 233 -11.59 -3.50 6.85
N LEU A 234 -12.79 -4.06 7.03
CA LEU A 234 -13.03 -5.45 6.63
C LEU A 234 -12.97 -5.55 5.11
N SER A 235 -12.32 -6.57 4.58
CA SER A 235 -12.32 -6.79 3.14
C SER A 235 -13.68 -7.32 2.70
N HIS A 236 -14.18 -6.80 1.58
CA HIS A 236 -15.44 -7.25 0.99
C HIS A 236 -15.34 -8.66 0.36
N HIS A 237 -14.14 -9.03 -0.09
CA HIS A 237 -13.93 -10.28 -0.86
C HIS A 237 -13.29 -11.39 -0.05
N TYR A 238 -12.54 -11.08 0.99
CA TYR A 238 -11.72 -12.02 1.74
C TYR A 238 -11.98 -11.89 3.25
N PRO A 239 -11.86 -12.97 4.03
CA PRO A 239 -11.97 -12.90 5.50
C PRO A 239 -10.70 -12.27 6.10
N THR A 240 -10.49 -10.98 5.83
CA THR A 240 -9.29 -10.25 6.24
C THR A 240 -9.63 -8.84 6.75
N VAL A 241 -8.77 -8.32 7.63
CA VAL A 241 -8.61 -6.87 7.81
C VAL A 241 -7.65 -6.39 6.72
N GLU A 242 -8.07 -5.37 5.96
CA GLU A 242 -7.32 -4.71 4.92
C GLU A 242 -6.81 -3.37 5.43
N ILE A 243 -5.48 -3.21 5.55
CA ILE A 243 -4.80 -1.99 5.98
C ILE A 243 -4.31 -1.24 4.74
N ARG A 244 -4.75 0.03 4.56
CA ARG A 244 -4.68 0.78 3.31
C ARG A 244 -3.83 2.05 3.35
N VAL A 245 -3.26 2.39 4.51
CA VAL A 245 -2.58 3.69 4.75
C VAL A 245 -1.26 3.84 4.01
N ALA A 246 -0.58 2.72 3.68
CA ALA A 246 0.76 2.74 3.15
C ALA A 246 0.82 3.20 1.69
N ASP A 247 1.79 4.07 1.35
CA ASP A 247 2.24 4.25 -0.02
C ASP A 247 2.91 2.96 -0.50
N VAL A 248 2.84 2.65 -1.78
CA VAL A 248 3.64 1.57 -2.36
C VAL A 248 5.14 1.86 -2.16
N CYS A 249 5.88 0.89 -1.63
CA CYS A 249 7.28 1.06 -1.28
C CYS A 249 8.19 0.82 -2.51
N PRO A 250 9.26 1.62 -2.73
CA PRO A 250 10.18 1.40 -3.84
C PRO A 250 10.89 0.05 -3.71
N ASP A 251 11.29 -0.32 -2.51
CA ASP A 251 11.96 -1.59 -2.19
C ASP A 251 10.94 -2.61 -1.68
N ALA A 252 10.94 -3.82 -2.25
CA ALA A 252 10.08 -4.93 -1.81
C ALA A 252 10.33 -5.34 -0.35
N ALA A 253 11.53 -5.12 0.19
CA ALA A 253 11.82 -5.40 1.59
C ALA A 253 11.07 -4.44 2.54
N ASP A 254 10.81 -3.19 2.13
CA ASP A 254 9.97 -2.27 2.90
C ASP A 254 8.49 -2.68 2.86
N THR A 255 8.02 -3.21 1.73
CA THR A 255 6.67 -3.81 1.64
C THR A 255 6.53 -4.96 2.64
N VAL A 256 7.54 -5.83 2.73
CA VAL A 256 7.56 -6.94 3.71
C VAL A 256 7.60 -6.44 5.15
N LEU A 257 8.35 -5.37 5.45
CA LEU A 257 8.35 -4.73 6.76
C LEU A 257 6.94 -4.25 7.16
N ILE A 258 6.26 -3.52 6.25
CA ILE A 258 4.89 -3.04 6.48
C ILE A 258 3.95 -4.23 6.70
N ALA A 259 4.04 -5.28 5.88
CA ALA A 259 3.22 -6.49 6.00
C ALA A 259 3.43 -7.21 7.35
N ALA A 260 4.69 -7.35 7.80
CA ALA A 260 5.01 -7.98 9.09
C ALA A 260 4.48 -7.15 10.28
N LEU A 261 4.60 -5.82 10.23
CA LEU A 261 4.04 -4.92 11.24
C LEU A 261 2.50 -4.98 11.24
N CYS A 262 1.85 -5.02 10.08
CA CYS A 262 0.40 -5.20 9.96
C CYS A 262 -0.05 -6.51 10.60
N ARG A 263 0.62 -7.65 10.32
CA ARG A 263 0.32 -8.92 10.95
C ARG A 263 0.49 -8.85 12.46
N GLY A 264 1.60 -8.29 12.93
CA GLY A 264 1.86 -8.10 14.36
C GLY A 264 0.79 -7.25 15.05
N LEU A 265 0.31 -6.17 14.40
CA LEU A 265 -0.79 -5.34 14.91
C LEU A 265 -2.11 -6.13 15.00
N VAL A 266 -2.45 -6.89 13.96
CA VAL A 266 -3.69 -7.70 13.93
C VAL A 266 -3.65 -8.78 15.00
N ASP A 267 -2.54 -9.52 15.14
CA ASP A 267 -2.40 -10.55 16.18
C ASP A 267 -2.51 -9.97 17.59
N THR A 268 -1.80 -8.86 17.84
CA THR A 268 -1.80 -8.17 19.14
C THR A 268 -3.19 -7.64 19.48
N ALA A 269 -3.85 -6.98 18.50
CA ALA A 269 -5.18 -6.42 18.67
C ALA A 269 -6.25 -7.51 18.87
N ALA A 270 -6.16 -8.64 18.15
CA ALA A 270 -7.06 -9.77 18.32
C ALA A 270 -6.90 -10.42 19.70
N ALA A 271 -5.66 -10.53 20.22
CA ALA A 271 -5.42 -11.02 21.57
C ALA A 271 -6.02 -10.09 22.64
N ALA A 272 -5.83 -8.76 22.49
CA ALA A 272 -6.41 -7.75 23.38
C ALA A 272 -7.94 -7.75 23.31
N TRP A 273 -8.54 -7.92 22.10
CA TRP A 273 -9.99 -8.05 21.96
C TRP A 273 -10.55 -9.27 22.69
N ARG A 274 -9.91 -10.44 22.54
CA ARG A 274 -10.31 -11.66 23.28
C ARG A 274 -10.15 -11.53 24.80
N ALA A 275 -9.22 -10.70 25.24
CA ALA A 275 -9.00 -10.36 26.65
C ALA A 275 -9.91 -9.23 27.17
N GLU A 276 -10.85 -8.76 26.33
CA GLU A 276 -11.77 -7.65 26.63
C GLU A 276 -11.03 -6.34 27.05
N GLU A 277 -9.81 -6.14 26.57
CA GLU A 277 -9.07 -4.90 26.78
C GLU A 277 -9.67 -3.78 25.92
N GLU A 278 -9.90 -2.59 26.51
CA GLU A 278 -10.47 -1.46 25.80
C GLU A 278 -9.49 -0.89 24.76
N PRO A 279 -9.98 -0.45 23.57
CA PRO A 279 -9.15 0.27 22.61
C PRO A 279 -8.71 1.63 23.15
N LEU A 280 -7.58 2.17 22.64
CA LEU A 280 -7.14 3.52 22.98
C LEU A 280 -8.24 4.56 22.65
N PRO A 281 -8.62 5.44 23.58
CA PRO A 281 -9.72 6.39 23.42
C PRO A 281 -9.29 7.61 22.59
N ILE A 282 -8.91 7.38 21.34
CA ILE A 282 -8.45 8.43 20.41
C ILE A 282 -9.60 8.83 19.49
N SER A 283 -9.98 10.11 19.52
CA SER A 283 -11.01 10.65 18.64
C SER A 283 -10.53 10.71 17.17
N VAL A 284 -11.46 10.64 16.23
CA VAL A 284 -11.16 10.81 14.78
C VAL A 284 -10.42 12.12 14.49
N SER A 285 -10.75 13.20 15.21
CA SER A 285 -10.05 14.48 15.05
C SER A 285 -8.55 14.36 15.38
N MET A 286 -8.20 13.62 16.43
CA MET A 286 -6.79 13.36 16.77
C MET A 286 -6.13 12.40 15.79
N LEU A 287 -6.82 11.33 15.37
CA LEU A 287 -6.31 10.41 14.35
C LEU A 287 -5.99 11.15 13.04
N ARG A 288 -6.85 12.08 12.61
CA ARG A 288 -6.59 12.94 11.44
C ARG A 288 -5.33 13.79 11.59
N LEU A 289 -5.10 14.38 12.78
CA LEU A 289 -3.87 15.14 13.05
C LEU A 289 -2.63 14.23 13.04
N MET A 290 -2.74 13.02 13.60
CA MET A 290 -1.67 12.02 13.59
C MET A 290 -1.33 11.60 12.15
N SER A 291 -2.32 11.29 11.33
CA SER A 291 -2.14 10.93 9.91
C SER A 291 -1.58 12.10 9.10
N TRP A 292 -2.08 13.32 9.33
CA TRP A 292 -1.55 14.51 8.67
C TRP A 292 -0.08 14.73 9.00
N GLN A 293 0.30 14.63 10.28
CA GLN A 293 1.70 14.81 10.72
C GLN A 293 2.61 13.73 10.14
N ALA A 294 2.17 12.47 10.16
CA ALA A 294 2.89 11.35 9.54
C ALA A 294 3.08 11.55 8.03
N GLY A 295 2.03 11.91 7.30
CA GLY A 295 2.10 12.21 5.86
C GLY A 295 2.94 13.44 5.55
N ARG A 296 2.93 14.47 6.41
CA ARG A 296 3.70 15.70 6.21
C ARG A 296 5.19 15.51 6.41
N PHE A 297 5.61 14.83 7.47
CA PHE A 297 6.99 14.77 7.90
C PHE A 297 7.64 13.39 7.72
N GLY A 298 6.85 12.32 7.55
CA GLY A 298 7.38 10.96 7.45
C GLY A 298 8.19 10.58 8.68
N ILE A 299 9.35 9.96 8.46
CA ILE A 299 10.28 9.56 9.53
C ILE A 299 11.35 10.61 9.85
N GLU A 300 11.38 11.75 9.15
CA GLU A 300 12.33 12.84 9.38
C GLU A 300 11.92 13.76 10.54
N GLY A 301 10.63 13.80 10.86
CA GLY A 301 10.10 14.66 11.92
C GLY A 301 9.63 13.89 13.14
N ASP A 302 8.77 14.57 13.92
CA ASP A 302 8.08 13.96 15.05
C ASP A 302 6.79 13.29 14.58
N LEU A 303 6.46 12.17 15.21
CA LEU A 303 5.15 11.54 15.16
C LEU A 303 4.39 11.78 16.46
N ILE A 304 3.06 11.75 16.39
CA ILE A 304 2.24 11.81 17.61
C ILE A 304 2.14 10.38 18.18
N ASP A 305 2.66 10.19 19.38
CA ASP A 305 2.57 8.94 20.12
C ASP A 305 1.09 8.63 20.45
N PRO A 306 0.53 7.48 20.04
CA PRO A 306 -0.88 7.16 20.24
C PRO A 306 -1.29 6.99 21.71
N ARG A 307 -0.34 6.72 22.60
CA ARG A 307 -0.61 6.52 24.03
C ARG A 307 -0.68 7.85 24.81
N THR A 308 0.12 8.83 24.41
CA THR A 308 0.24 10.10 25.11
C THR A 308 -0.36 11.29 24.39
N LEU A 309 -0.64 11.12 23.08
CA LEU A 309 -1.09 12.15 22.14
C LEU A 309 -0.14 13.37 22.07
N LYS A 310 1.16 13.13 22.28
CA LYS A 310 2.21 14.14 22.23
C LYS A 310 3.21 13.82 21.11
N PRO A 311 3.83 14.86 20.53
CA PRO A 311 4.89 14.65 19.53
C PRO A 311 6.13 14.04 20.20
N ARG A 312 6.73 13.07 19.51
CA ARG A 312 7.99 12.42 19.85
C ARG A 312 8.75 12.10 18.58
N ALA A 313 10.07 12.00 18.65
CA ALA A 313 10.89 11.64 17.51
C ALA A 313 10.36 10.37 16.81
N ALA A 314 10.27 10.38 15.48
CA ALA A 314 9.69 9.27 14.72
C ALA A 314 10.37 7.92 15.06
N ARG A 315 11.70 7.90 15.25
CA ARG A 315 12.43 6.68 15.65
C ARG A 315 11.93 6.10 16.98
N GLU A 316 11.56 6.93 17.93
CA GLU A 316 11.05 6.47 19.23
C GLU A 316 9.64 5.88 19.08
N VAL A 317 8.77 6.56 18.32
CA VAL A 317 7.40 6.07 18.09
C VAL A 317 7.38 4.79 17.23
N VAL A 318 8.31 4.67 16.28
CA VAL A 318 8.52 3.41 15.53
C VAL A 318 9.07 2.30 16.44
N ALA A 319 9.97 2.59 17.37
CA ALA A 319 10.38 1.60 18.37
C ALA A 319 9.20 1.17 19.25
N ASP A 320 8.32 2.09 19.62
CA ASP A 320 7.12 1.79 20.43
C ASP A 320 6.11 0.88 19.70
N ILE A 321 5.91 1.01 18.38
CA ILE A 321 5.05 0.06 17.65
C ILE A 321 5.70 -1.32 17.58
N VAL A 322 7.02 -1.41 17.34
CA VAL A 322 7.75 -2.69 17.35
C VAL A 322 7.64 -3.36 18.72
N ASP A 323 7.83 -2.60 19.81
CA ASP A 323 7.67 -3.12 21.18
C ASP A 323 6.23 -3.55 21.47
N HIS A 324 5.24 -2.81 20.98
CA HIS A 324 3.82 -3.13 21.13
C HIS A 324 3.45 -4.49 20.50
N VAL A 325 4.01 -4.77 19.34
CA VAL A 325 3.71 -6.03 18.60
C VAL A 325 4.78 -7.11 18.82
N ARG A 326 5.76 -6.90 19.67
CA ARG A 326 6.93 -7.77 19.86
C ARG A 326 6.58 -9.22 20.18
N ALA A 327 5.56 -9.45 21.01
CA ALA A 327 5.13 -10.80 21.35
C ALA A 327 4.62 -11.57 20.11
N ALA A 328 3.81 -10.91 19.29
CA ALA A 328 3.31 -11.45 18.04
C ALA A 328 4.44 -11.67 17.01
N LEU A 329 5.39 -10.72 16.90
CA LEU A 329 6.56 -10.88 16.01
C LEU A 329 7.41 -12.09 16.39
N ARG A 330 7.61 -12.35 17.67
CA ARG A 330 8.33 -13.55 18.15
C ARG A 330 7.60 -14.83 17.84
N GLU A 331 6.30 -14.88 18.07
CA GLU A 331 5.46 -16.04 17.78
C GLU A 331 5.43 -16.37 16.29
N ASN A 332 5.43 -15.34 15.45
CA ASN A 332 5.45 -15.47 13.99
C ASN A 332 6.87 -15.68 13.40
N GLY A 333 7.93 -15.45 14.18
CA GLY A 333 9.31 -15.55 13.71
C GLY A 333 9.82 -14.32 12.95
N ASP A 334 9.11 -13.17 13.03
CA ASP A 334 9.39 -11.96 12.26
C ASP A 334 10.27 -10.93 12.98
N GLU A 335 10.54 -11.10 14.29
CA GLU A 335 11.21 -10.08 15.11
C GLU A 335 12.53 -9.61 14.50
N ALA A 336 13.40 -10.55 14.12
CA ALA A 336 14.71 -10.21 13.56
C ALA A 336 14.63 -9.49 12.21
N LEU A 337 13.67 -9.88 11.35
CA LEU A 337 13.41 -9.22 10.07
C LEU A 337 12.95 -7.77 10.31
N VAL A 338 11.98 -7.57 11.18
CA VAL A 338 11.41 -6.24 11.47
C VAL A 338 12.46 -5.32 12.08
N GLU A 339 13.23 -5.78 13.08
CA GLU A 339 14.29 -4.98 13.71
C GLU A 339 15.37 -4.58 12.70
N ALA A 340 15.85 -5.52 11.89
CA ALA A 340 16.86 -5.24 10.87
C ALA A 340 16.34 -4.26 9.80
N GLN A 341 15.11 -4.44 9.33
CA GLN A 341 14.56 -3.58 8.28
C GLN A 341 14.21 -2.18 8.79
N VAL A 342 13.73 -2.03 10.02
CA VAL A 342 13.53 -0.72 10.66
C VAL A 342 14.85 0.04 10.73
N GLU A 343 15.93 -0.59 11.18
CA GLU A 343 17.25 0.05 11.23
C GLU A 343 17.73 0.45 9.82
N GLN A 344 17.49 -0.37 8.79
CA GLN A 344 17.82 -0.03 7.41
C GLN A 344 17.01 1.19 6.91
N VAL A 345 15.71 1.24 7.17
CA VAL A 345 14.86 2.38 6.78
C VAL A 345 15.38 3.67 7.43
N PHE A 346 15.74 3.63 8.72
CA PHE A 346 16.30 4.83 9.39
C PHE A 346 17.73 5.18 8.96
N ALA A 347 18.49 4.22 8.46
CA ALA A 347 19.85 4.45 7.97
C ALA A 347 19.85 5.09 6.57
N ARG A 348 18.98 4.62 5.67
CA ARG A 348 18.95 5.04 4.25
C ARG A 348 17.81 6.02 3.91
N GLY A 349 16.86 6.19 4.80
CA GLY A 349 15.62 6.90 4.53
C GLY A 349 14.53 6.03 3.88
N ASN A 350 13.29 6.55 3.88
CA ASN A 350 12.14 5.98 3.18
C ASN A 350 12.11 6.45 1.71
N GLY A 351 11.08 6.04 0.97
CA GLY A 351 10.92 6.38 -0.45
C GLY A 351 10.90 7.89 -0.73
N ALA A 352 10.27 8.70 0.14
CA ALA A 352 10.20 10.14 -0.03
C ALA A 352 11.58 10.81 0.11
N MET A 353 12.36 10.39 1.10
CA MET A 353 13.74 10.85 1.30
C MET A 353 14.62 10.48 0.12
N ARG A 354 14.48 9.24 -0.39
CA ARG A 354 15.18 8.76 -1.58
C ARG A 354 14.90 9.64 -2.79
N GLN A 355 13.63 9.88 -3.09
CA GLN A 355 13.23 10.69 -4.23
C GLN A 355 13.80 12.12 -4.15
N ARG A 356 13.76 12.76 -2.97
CA ARG A 356 14.34 14.10 -2.77
C ARG A 356 15.85 14.11 -2.90
N ALA A 357 16.54 13.11 -2.36
CA ALA A 357 18.00 13.02 -2.49
C ALA A 357 18.45 12.88 -3.96
N VAL A 358 17.71 12.10 -4.77
CA VAL A 358 17.99 12.01 -6.21
C VAL A 358 17.75 13.35 -6.90
N LEU A 359 16.64 14.04 -6.61
CA LEU A 359 16.36 15.35 -7.18
C LEU A 359 17.41 16.37 -6.77
N GLU A 360 17.85 16.40 -5.51
CA GLU A 360 18.90 17.30 -5.02
C GLU A 360 20.23 17.06 -5.76
N LYS A 361 20.58 15.80 -6.00
CA LYS A 361 21.81 15.41 -6.68
C LYS A 361 21.80 15.74 -8.18
N THR A 362 20.67 15.57 -8.86
CA THR A 362 20.61 15.60 -10.33
C THR A 362 19.89 16.84 -10.88
N GLY A 363 19.01 17.44 -10.08
CA GLY A 363 18.16 18.55 -10.51
C GLY A 363 17.04 18.16 -11.48
N GLN A 364 16.80 16.85 -11.72
CA GLN A 364 15.86 16.36 -12.72
C GLN A 364 14.88 15.35 -12.14
N LEU A 365 13.58 15.61 -12.25
CA LEU A 365 12.54 14.65 -11.85
C LEU A 365 12.50 13.38 -12.72
N SER A 366 12.97 13.45 -13.97
CA SER A 366 13.15 12.25 -14.81
C SER A 366 14.15 11.25 -14.21
N ASP A 367 15.18 11.74 -13.52
CA ASP A 367 16.17 10.89 -12.86
C ASP A 367 15.59 10.24 -11.60
N VAL A 368 14.67 10.96 -10.90
CA VAL A 368 13.89 10.36 -9.80
C VAL A 368 13.05 9.19 -10.31
N VAL A 369 12.38 9.34 -11.46
CA VAL A 369 11.61 8.26 -12.07
C VAL A 369 12.51 7.09 -12.49
N ALA A 370 13.69 7.37 -13.05
CA ALA A 370 14.66 6.33 -13.44
C ALA A 370 15.19 5.54 -12.23
N ASP A 371 15.48 6.25 -11.13
CA ASP A 371 15.91 5.65 -9.86
C ASP A 371 14.78 4.77 -9.25
N LEU A 372 13.54 5.26 -9.24
CA LEU A 372 12.38 4.47 -8.79
C LEU A 372 12.20 3.20 -9.63
N ALA A 373 12.38 3.27 -10.97
CA ALA A 373 12.30 2.09 -11.82
C ALA A 373 13.38 1.06 -11.48
N THR A 374 14.59 1.51 -11.16
CA THR A 374 15.71 0.66 -10.74
C THR A 374 15.43 0.00 -9.38
N ALA A 375 14.93 0.78 -8.42
CA ALA A 375 14.55 0.28 -7.08
C ALA A 375 13.39 -0.73 -7.15
N THR A 376 12.35 -0.43 -7.92
CA THR A 376 11.20 -1.31 -8.11
C THR A 376 11.61 -2.68 -8.67
N ALA A 377 12.61 -2.69 -9.56
CA ALA A 377 13.18 -3.91 -10.15
C ALA A 377 14.18 -4.62 -9.23
N GLY A 378 14.51 -4.09 -8.06
CA GLY A 378 15.50 -4.69 -7.14
C GLY A 378 16.91 -4.75 -7.71
N LEU A 379 17.26 -3.91 -8.72
CA LEU A 379 18.53 -4.00 -9.45
C LEU A 379 19.70 -3.32 -8.73
N GLU A 380 19.46 -2.42 -7.78
CA GLU A 380 20.49 -1.76 -6.99
C GLU A 380 20.03 -1.53 -5.54
N GLY A 381 20.93 -1.78 -4.61
CA GLY A 381 20.77 -1.25 -3.26
C GLY A 381 20.90 0.28 -3.27
N TRP A 382 20.29 0.95 -2.30
CA TRP A 382 20.48 2.38 -2.05
C TRP A 382 21.99 2.68 -1.93
N PRO A 383 22.54 3.67 -2.68
CA PRO A 383 23.93 4.04 -2.48
C PRO A 383 24.13 4.56 -1.05
N ALA A 384 25.10 3.98 -0.35
CA ALA A 384 25.49 4.36 0.99
C ALA A 384 26.03 5.81 1.04
#